data_0af5071dc1222b93784fa82da8c87fa5
#
_entry.id   0af5071dc1222b93784fa82da8c87fa5
#
_cell.length_a   1.000
_cell.length_b   1.000
_cell.length_c   1.000
_cell.angle_alpha   90.00
_cell.angle_beta   90.00
_cell.angle_gamma   90.00
#
_symmetry.space_group_name_H-M   'P 1'
#
loop_
_entity.id
_entity.type
_entity.pdbx_description
1 polymer ?
#
loop_
_entity_poly.entity_id
_entity_poly.type
_entity_poly.pdbx_seq_one_letter_code
_entity_poly.pdbx_strand_id
1 'polypeptide(L)'
;MKISKWPSPFDPAFAGDLQDRLRRARWTDQVADDWRHGTQAGPLRQLAACWQDEYDWDGAAARINALPHHRATIDGVDLHFLHFKGTGAAPQALLLTNGWPSSFVEYTRLAPLLADAFDVVIPAHPGYGYSSRPAALEAAGSVELFHRLMTQGLGYTDYIVSGTDIGAGVGTRMALAYPEAVRGLHIAAVVDPPLDDASAPLTEEERAYQRQVAKWSADEGAYLHLQATRPQTVAYALNDSPLGLASWIIEKFRYWSDAGPDLWAVFPLDMMLDNLNIYWSTQTIGSSMRLYYAARHLRAPLKASDRVLVPTAVCMWPKDLVTAPESWARRFYNVQRYTVQPHGGHFPAWEQPELYAADLRAFAASVA
;
A
#
# COMPACT_ATOMS: atom_id res chain seq x y z
N MET A 1 -0.15 11.51 -23.78
CA MET A 1 0.49 10.59 -22.82
C MET A 1 1.46 9.68 -23.57
N LYS A 2 2.65 9.40 -23.06
CA LYS A 2 3.61 8.46 -23.65
C LYS A 2 3.83 7.31 -22.66
N ILE A 3 3.62 6.07 -23.13
CA ILE A 3 3.88 4.86 -22.35
C ILE A 3 5.07 4.12 -22.99
N SER A 4 5.99 3.64 -22.18
CA SER A 4 7.13 2.84 -22.61
C SER A 4 7.42 1.70 -21.63
N LYS A 5 7.93 0.58 -22.13
CA LYS A 5 8.52 -0.46 -21.28
C LYS A 5 9.75 0.09 -20.57
N TRP A 6 9.97 -0.39 -19.35
CA TRP A 6 11.14 -0.04 -18.55
C TRP A 6 11.81 -1.30 -18.01
N PRO A 7 12.64 -1.96 -18.81
CA PRO A 7 13.06 -3.35 -18.56
C PRO A 7 14.03 -3.54 -17.38
N SER A 8 14.62 -2.49 -16.86
CA SER A 8 15.65 -2.62 -15.81
C SER A 8 15.63 -1.43 -14.85
N PRO A 9 14.55 -1.23 -14.06
CA PRO A 9 14.49 -0.12 -13.12
C PRO A 9 15.35 -0.35 -11.86
N PHE A 10 15.64 -1.61 -11.51
CA PHE A 10 16.44 -1.95 -10.34
C PHE A 10 17.89 -2.17 -10.75
N ASP A 11 18.78 -1.29 -10.27
CA ASP A 11 20.21 -1.38 -10.45
C ASP A 11 20.87 -1.47 -9.06
N PRO A 12 21.59 -2.56 -8.73
CA PRO A 12 22.20 -2.77 -7.43
C PRO A 12 23.50 -1.93 -7.21
N ALA A 13 23.85 -1.00 -8.07
CA ALA A 13 25.04 -0.17 -7.93
C ALA A 13 25.15 0.56 -6.56
N PHE A 14 24.01 0.78 -5.88
CA PHE A 14 23.98 1.37 -4.53
C PHE A 14 24.39 0.37 -3.41
N ALA A 15 24.52 -0.93 -3.68
CA ALA A 15 24.73 -1.96 -2.66
C ALA A 15 25.99 -1.73 -1.83
N GLY A 16 27.08 -1.29 -2.46
CA GLY A 16 28.34 -1.03 -1.75
C GLY A 16 28.22 0.07 -0.70
N ASP A 17 27.61 1.20 -1.02
CA ASP A 17 27.36 2.28 -0.05
C ASP A 17 26.42 1.83 1.09
N LEU A 18 25.39 1.09 0.75
CA LEU A 18 24.45 0.53 1.73
C LEU A 18 25.16 -0.42 2.72
N GLN A 19 25.94 -1.36 2.21
CA GLN A 19 26.71 -2.31 3.04
C GLN A 19 27.70 -1.58 3.94
N ASP A 20 28.39 -0.56 3.43
CA ASP A 20 29.32 0.26 4.22
C ASP A 20 28.59 1.03 5.34
N ARG A 21 27.38 1.49 5.11
CA ARG A 21 26.56 2.14 6.14
C ARG A 21 26.08 1.13 7.19
N LEU A 22 25.68 -0.09 6.79
CA LEU A 22 25.31 -1.16 7.72
C LEU A 22 26.50 -1.55 8.62
N ARG A 23 27.72 -1.72 8.07
CA ARG A 23 28.93 -2.03 8.85
C ARG A 23 29.26 -0.96 9.89
N ARG A 24 28.94 0.30 9.61
CA ARG A 24 29.16 1.43 10.49
C ARG A 24 27.94 1.84 11.31
N ALA A 25 26.85 1.05 11.26
CA ALA A 25 25.63 1.38 11.95
C ALA A 25 25.83 1.45 13.47
N ARG A 26 25.28 2.47 14.07
CA ARG A 26 25.31 2.67 15.53
C ARG A 26 24.06 2.05 16.14
N TRP A 27 24.25 0.97 16.85
CA TRP A 27 23.18 0.31 17.58
C TRP A 27 22.90 1.05 18.90
N THR A 28 21.62 1.24 19.20
CA THR A 28 21.20 1.74 20.50
C THR A 28 21.08 0.60 21.52
N ASP A 29 21.02 0.93 22.79
CA ASP A 29 20.62 0.01 23.85
C ASP A 29 19.16 -0.43 23.66
N GLN A 30 18.79 -1.52 24.34
CA GLN A 30 17.45 -2.09 24.32
C GLN A 30 16.95 -2.23 25.74
N VAL A 31 15.75 -1.69 26.00
CA VAL A 31 15.13 -1.73 27.36
C VAL A 31 14.63 -3.14 27.71
N ALA A 32 14.07 -3.84 26.72
CA ALA A 32 13.56 -5.21 26.87
C ALA A 32 13.72 -5.95 25.55
N ASP A 33 13.83 -7.30 25.62
CA ASP A 33 13.93 -8.13 24.41
C ASP A 33 12.53 -8.47 23.86
N ASP A 34 11.81 -7.43 23.52
CA ASP A 34 10.47 -7.50 22.92
C ASP A 34 10.17 -6.25 22.07
N TRP A 35 8.97 -6.21 21.48
CA TRP A 35 8.53 -5.14 20.60
C TRP A 35 7.79 -3.99 21.30
N ARG A 36 7.57 -4.04 22.61
CA ARG A 36 6.72 -3.05 23.32
C ARG A 36 7.25 -1.61 23.27
N HIS A 37 8.54 -1.44 23.02
CA HIS A 37 9.18 -0.12 22.89
C HIS A 37 9.52 0.22 21.43
N GLY A 38 8.94 -0.50 20.47
CA GLY A 38 9.26 -0.39 19.04
C GLY A 38 10.05 -1.58 18.54
N THR A 39 10.86 -1.37 17.52
CA THR A 39 11.58 -2.46 16.84
C THR A 39 12.52 -3.23 17.76
N GLN A 40 12.30 -4.53 17.91
CA GLN A 40 13.14 -5.45 18.66
C GLN A 40 14.51 -5.64 17.99
N ALA A 41 15.60 -5.61 18.75
CA ALA A 41 16.95 -5.67 18.20
C ALA A 41 17.29 -7.02 17.56
N GLY A 42 16.77 -8.14 18.06
CA GLY A 42 17.03 -9.47 17.53
C GLY A 42 16.66 -9.61 16.05
N PRO A 43 15.38 -9.46 15.68
CA PRO A 43 14.93 -9.48 14.29
C PRO A 43 15.62 -8.42 13.41
N LEU A 44 15.86 -7.21 13.93
CA LEU A 44 16.56 -6.18 13.18
C LEU A 44 18.02 -6.54 12.90
N ARG A 45 18.73 -7.19 13.84
CA ARG A 45 20.10 -7.70 13.63
C ARG A 45 20.14 -8.80 12.58
N GLN A 46 19.19 -9.71 12.62
CA GLN A 46 19.06 -10.77 11.63
C GLN A 46 18.86 -10.18 10.22
N LEU A 47 17.93 -9.24 10.08
CA LEU A 47 17.69 -8.56 8.82
C LEU A 47 18.93 -7.79 8.33
N ALA A 48 19.58 -7.03 9.21
CA ALA A 48 20.76 -6.25 8.86
C ALA A 48 21.94 -7.12 8.43
N ALA A 49 22.17 -8.25 9.11
CA ALA A 49 23.21 -9.22 8.75
C ALA A 49 22.93 -9.84 7.36
N CYS A 50 21.70 -10.30 7.14
CA CYS A 50 21.29 -10.81 5.84
C CYS A 50 21.49 -9.74 4.73
N TRP A 51 21.05 -8.50 4.97
CA TRP A 51 21.16 -7.41 4.00
C TRP A 51 22.59 -7.04 3.68
N GLN A 52 23.48 -7.10 4.69
CA GLN A 52 24.90 -6.76 4.55
C GLN A 52 25.69 -7.85 3.83
N ASP A 53 25.50 -9.12 4.20
CA ASP A 53 26.44 -10.20 3.89
C ASP A 53 25.87 -11.34 3.05
N GLU A 54 24.52 -11.55 3.06
CA GLU A 54 23.90 -12.75 2.50
C GLU A 54 22.91 -12.45 1.36
N TYR A 55 22.45 -11.20 1.23
CA TYR A 55 21.44 -10.85 0.24
C TYR A 55 21.95 -11.01 -1.19
N ASP A 56 21.25 -11.82 -1.98
CA ASP A 56 21.57 -12.10 -3.38
C ASP A 56 21.14 -10.91 -4.27
N TRP A 57 22.03 -9.95 -4.45
CA TRP A 57 21.81 -8.74 -5.24
C TRP A 57 21.52 -9.02 -6.71
N ASP A 58 22.23 -9.99 -7.31
CA ASP A 58 22.04 -10.36 -8.72
C ASP A 58 20.72 -11.09 -8.91
N GLY A 59 20.38 -12.01 -8.02
CA GLY A 59 19.08 -12.70 -8.01
C GLY A 59 17.91 -11.72 -7.76
N ALA A 60 18.07 -10.74 -6.88
CA ALA A 60 17.09 -9.69 -6.67
C ALA A 60 16.90 -8.82 -7.91
N ALA A 61 18.00 -8.41 -8.55
CA ALA A 61 17.94 -7.65 -9.79
C ALA A 61 17.25 -8.47 -10.91
N ALA A 62 17.59 -9.74 -11.04
CA ALA A 62 16.93 -10.63 -12.01
C ALA A 62 15.42 -10.77 -11.73
N ARG A 63 15.04 -10.99 -10.47
CA ARG A 63 13.66 -11.19 -10.02
C ARG A 63 12.81 -9.93 -10.20
N ILE A 64 13.31 -8.79 -9.76
CA ILE A 64 12.59 -7.51 -9.85
C ILE A 64 12.51 -7.07 -11.32
N ASN A 65 13.61 -7.07 -12.07
CA ASN A 65 13.63 -6.62 -13.45
C ASN A 65 12.87 -7.56 -14.44
N ALA A 66 12.58 -8.81 -14.05
CA ALA A 66 11.73 -9.70 -14.83
C ALA A 66 10.24 -9.30 -14.79
N LEU A 67 9.82 -8.46 -13.86
CA LEU A 67 8.44 -7.96 -13.80
C LEU A 67 8.12 -7.06 -15.00
N PRO A 68 6.85 -6.97 -15.41
CA PRO A 68 6.45 -6.18 -16.59
C PRO A 68 6.41 -4.67 -16.28
N HIS A 69 7.56 -4.07 -16.05
CA HIS A 69 7.69 -2.65 -15.74
C HIS A 69 7.40 -1.75 -16.92
N HIS A 70 6.65 -0.69 -16.65
CA HIS A 70 6.33 0.37 -17.60
C HIS A 70 6.45 1.74 -16.93
N ARG A 71 6.56 2.77 -17.77
CA ARG A 71 6.53 4.18 -17.36
C ARG A 71 5.56 4.95 -18.24
N ALA A 72 4.70 5.75 -17.63
CA ALA A 72 3.83 6.71 -18.28
C ALA A 72 4.18 8.13 -17.86
N THR A 73 4.29 9.05 -18.81
CA THR A 73 4.42 10.49 -18.50
C THR A 73 3.06 11.16 -18.65
N ILE A 74 2.52 11.68 -17.54
CA ILE A 74 1.21 12.32 -17.43
C ILE A 74 1.42 13.70 -16.81
N ASP A 75 1.19 14.77 -17.55
CA ASP A 75 1.35 16.17 -17.11
C ASP A 75 2.72 16.46 -16.44
N GLY A 76 3.78 15.87 -17.00
CA GLY A 76 5.14 16.02 -16.47
C GLY A 76 5.47 15.13 -15.26
N VAL A 77 4.54 14.31 -14.81
CA VAL A 77 4.77 13.29 -13.78
C VAL A 77 5.07 11.96 -14.46
N ASP A 78 6.26 11.42 -14.23
CA ASP A 78 6.60 10.06 -14.64
C ASP A 78 6.04 9.09 -13.61
N LEU A 79 5.09 8.29 -14.06
CA LEU A 79 4.43 7.26 -13.26
C LEU A 79 4.97 5.89 -13.64
N HIS A 80 5.58 5.21 -12.69
CA HIS A 80 5.95 3.80 -12.82
C HIS A 80 4.74 2.90 -12.55
N PHE A 81 4.61 1.81 -13.29
CA PHE A 81 3.61 0.79 -13.03
C PHE A 81 4.04 -0.58 -13.57
N LEU A 82 3.55 -1.64 -12.94
CA LEU A 82 3.57 -2.98 -13.51
C LEU A 82 2.29 -3.20 -14.32
N HIS A 83 2.40 -3.92 -15.45
CA HIS A 83 1.24 -4.28 -16.25
C HIS A 83 1.30 -5.75 -16.65
N PHE A 84 0.62 -6.59 -15.90
CA PHE A 84 0.46 -8.01 -16.21
C PHE A 84 -0.73 -8.16 -17.14
N LYS A 85 -0.47 -8.62 -18.36
CA LYS A 85 -1.54 -8.93 -19.30
C LYS A 85 -2.24 -10.23 -18.92
N GLY A 86 -3.56 -10.18 -18.93
CA GLY A 86 -4.39 -11.36 -18.70
C GLY A 86 -4.24 -12.40 -19.81
N THR A 87 -4.32 -13.66 -19.43
CA THR A 87 -4.21 -14.82 -20.33
C THR A 87 -5.57 -15.41 -20.71
N GLY A 88 -6.65 -14.96 -20.08
CA GLY A 88 -8.01 -15.39 -20.39
C GLY A 88 -8.53 -14.81 -21.71
N ALA A 89 -9.68 -15.30 -22.17
CA ALA A 89 -10.28 -14.87 -23.44
C ALA A 89 -10.78 -13.40 -23.42
N ALA A 90 -11.21 -12.89 -22.26
CA ALA A 90 -11.69 -11.53 -22.08
C ALA A 90 -11.34 -11.04 -20.66
N PRO A 91 -10.06 -10.75 -20.38
CA PRO A 91 -9.63 -10.34 -19.05
C PRO A 91 -10.21 -8.96 -18.71
N GLN A 92 -10.72 -8.80 -17.49
CA GLN A 92 -11.20 -7.52 -17.00
C GLN A 92 -10.02 -6.63 -16.58
N ALA A 93 -10.15 -5.31 -16.75
CA ALA A 93 -9.13 -4.38 -16.29
C ALA A 93 -9.19 -4.24 -14.76
N LEU A 94 -8.06 -4.44 -14.08
CA LEU A 94 -7.92 -4.35 -12.63
C LEU A 94 -6.78 -3.42 -12.27
N LEU A 95 -7.08 -2.41 -11.48
CA LEU A 95 -6.11 -1.54 -10.82
C LEU A 95 -5.88 -2.03 -9.39
N LEU A 96 -4.66 -2.45 -9.05
CA LEU A 96 -4.24 -2.74 -7.67
C LEU A 96 -3.42 -1.57 -7.12
N THR A 97 -3.80 -1.07 -5.98
CA THR A 97 -3.11 0.08 -5.36
C THR A 97 -2.82 -0.18 -3.88
N ASN A 98 -1.52 -0.13 -3.55
CA ASN A 98 -0.98 -0.39 -2.21
C ASN A 98 -0.96 0.88 -1.35
N GLY A 99 -0.47 0.71 -0.14
CA GLY A 99 -0.23 1.79 0.80
C GLY A 99 1.21 1.86 1.31
N TRP A 100 1.35 2.49 2.48
CA TRP A 100 2.62 2.66 3.16
C TRP A 100 2.71 1.67 4.34
N PRO A 101 3.86 1.01 4.60
CA PRO A 101 5.17 1.16 3.97
C PRO A 101 5.51 0.07 2.93
N SER A 102 4.52 -0.37 2.19
CA SER A 102 4.73 -1.34 1.11
C SER A 102 5.09 -0.65 -0.22
N SER A 103 5.30 -1.45 -1.24
CA SER A 103 5.52 -1.04 -2.62
C SER A 103 4.82 -2.01 -3.58
N PHE A 104 5.02 -1.85 -4.90
CA PHE A 104 4.50 -2.78 -5.89
C PHE A 104 4.93 -4.25 -5.64
N VAL A 105 6.00 -4.48 -4.87
CA VAL A 105 6.49 -5.82 -4.49
C VAL A 105 5.40 -6.59 -3.73
N GLU A 106 4.54 -5.91 -2.98
CA GLU A 106 3.41 -6.52 -2.27
C GLU A 106 2.52 -7.39 -3.16
N TYR A 107 2.35 -6.98 -4.41
CA TYR A 107 1.43 -7.65 -5.33
C TYR A 107 2.09 -8.69 -6.25
N THR A 108 3.39 -8.91 -6.15
CA THR A 108 4.12 -9.82 -7.04
C THR A 108 3.68 -11.28 -6.90
N ARG A 109 3.20 -11.68 -5.72
CA ARG A 109 2.61 -13.00 -5.47
C ARG A 109 1.13 -13.07 -5.87
N LEU A 110 0.40 -11.98 -5.71
CA LEU A 110 -1.02 -11.92 -6.01
C LEU A 110 -1.31 -11.83 -7.52
N ALA A 111 -0.55 -11.00 -8.26
CA ALA A 111 -0.82 -10.74 -9.67
C ALA A 111 -0.84 -12.01 -10.55
N PRO A 112 0.06 -12.98 -10.41
CA PRO A 112 0.00 -14.24 -11.16
C PRO A 112 -1.27 -15.06 -10.87
N LEU A 113 -1.80 -15.00 -9.63
CA LEU A 113 -3.02 -15.69 -9.26
C LEU A 113 -4.27 -15.09 -9.93
N LEU A 114 -4.18 -13.90 -10.51
CA LEU A 114 -5.27 -13.16 -11.15
C LEU A 114 -5.18 -13.17 -12.68
N ALA A 115 -4.07 -13.65 -13.24
CA ALA A 115 -3.74 -13.48 -14.65
C ALA A 115 -4.72 -14.14 -15.64
N ASP A 116 -5.46 -15.18 -15.24
CA ASP A 116 -6.47 -15.82 -16.10
C ASP A 116 -7.75 -14.98 -16.24
N ALA A 117 -8.03 -14.07 -15.30
CA ALA A 117 -9.26 -13.28 -15.26
C ALA A 117 -9.03 -11.78 -15.51
N PHE A 118 -7.81 -11.27 -15.27
CA PHE A 118 -7.57 -9.83 -15.24
C PHE A 118 -6.32 -9.39 -16.02
N ASP A 119 -6.45 -8.23 -16.67
CA ASP A 119 -5.32 -7.35 -16.98
C ASP A 119 -4.99 -6.58 -15.71
N VAL A 120 -3.86 -6.87 -15.05
CA VAL A 120 -3.54 -6.28 -13.73
C VAL A 120 -2.57 -5.12 -13.89
N VAL A 121 -2.95 -3.94 -13.42
CA VAL A 121 -2.15 -2.72 -13.43
C VAL A 121 -1.83 -2.32 -11.99
N ILE A 122 -0.54 -2.18 -11.66
CA ILE A 122 -0.05 -1.86 -10.31
C ILE A 122 0.80 -0.60 -10.39
N PRO A 123 0.21 0.61 -10.26
CA PRO A 123 0.98 1.84 -10.29
C PRO A 123 1.65 2.12 -8.94
N ALA A 124 2.88 2.61 -8.98
CA ALA A 124 3.50 3.23 -7.81
C ALA A 124 2.99 4.66 -7.66
N HIS A 125 2.54 5.05 -6.46
CA HIS A 125 2.11 6.42 -6.19
C HIS A 125 3.19 7.44 -6.54
N PRO A 126 2.84 8.68 -6.94
CA PRO A 126 3.83 9.75 -7.07
C PRO A 126 4.63 9.90 -5.78
N GLY A 127 5.96 9.85 -5.91
CA GLY A 127 6.87 9.87 -4.77
C GLY A 127 7.16 8.50 -4.13
N TYR A 128 6.63 7.41 -4.69
CA TYR A 128 6.90 6.03 -4.26
C TYR A 128 7.71 5.29 -5.32
N GLY A 129 8.61 4.43 -4.89
CA GLY A 129 9.37 3.55 -5.76
C GLY A 129 9.97 4.30 -6.94
N TYR A 130 9.71 3.81 -8.15
CA TYR A 130 10.28 4.41 -9.37
C TYR A 130 9.46 5.54 -9.97
N SER A 131 8.32 5.94 -9.37
CA SER A 131 7.58 7.12 -9.81
C SER A 131 8.30 8.40 -9.43
N SER A 132 8.18 9.45 -10.27
CA SER A 132 8.80 10.75 -10.00
C SER A 132 8.23 11.39 -8.73
N ARG A 133 9.00 12.27 -8.12
CA ARG A 133 8.68 12.99 -6.90
C ARG A 133 8.29 14.43 -7.24
N PRO A 134 6.99 14.72 -7.56
CA PRO A 134 6.58 16.07 -7.92
C PRO A 134 6.90 17.06 -6.81
N ALA A 135 7.38 18.25 -7.21
CA ALA A 135 7.76 19.30 -6.28
C ALA A 135 6.53 19.92 -5.58
N ALA A 136 5.41 20.01 -6.29
CA ALA A 136 4.15 20.45 -5.71
C ALA A 136 3.39 19.25 -5.13
N LEU A 137 3.05 19.33 -3.84
CA LEU A 137 2.27 18.28 -3.17
C LEU A 137 0.88 18.08 -3.77
N GLU A 138 0.30 19.16 -4.35
CA GLU A 138 -1.00 19.12 -5.04
C GLU A 138 -0.98 18.26 -6.29
N ALA A 139 0.16 18.25 -7.01
CA ALA A 139 0.36 17.39 -8.19
C ALA A 139 0.55 15.90 -7.83
N ALA A 140 0.66 15.56 -6.54
CA ALA A 140 0.81 14.19 -6.07
C ALA A 140 -0.51 13.39 -6.01
N GLY A 141 -1.60 13.91 -6.57
CA GLY A 141 -2.91 13.25 -6.58
C GLY A 141 -2.91 11.95 -7.40
N SER A 142 -2.82 10.80 -6.72
CA SER A 142 -2.87 9.49 -7.39
C SER A 142 -4.20 9.25 -8.10
N VAL A 143 -5.28 9.83 -7.64
CA VAL A 143 -6.65 9.61 -8.16
C VAL A 143 -6.75 9.93 -9.65
N GLU A 144 -6.40 11.16 -10.02
CA GLU A 144 -6.44 11.61 -11.42
C GLU A 144 -5.42 10.88 -12.30
N LEU A 145 -4.18 10.72 -11.79
CA LEU A 145 -3.11 10.08 -12.55
C LEU A 145 -3.44 8.61 -12.85
N PHE A 146 -3.99 7.89 -11.89
CA PHE A 146 -4.36 6.48 -12.07
C PHE A 146 -5.55 6.33 -13.00
N HIS A 147 -6.59 7.17 -12.85
CA HIS A 147 -7.71 7.19 -13.79
C HIS A 147 -7.24 7.43 -15.23
N ARG A 148 -6.39 8.43 -15.45
CA ARG A 148 -5.87 8.73 -16.78
C ARG A 148 -4.92 7.67 -17.32
N LEU A 149 -4.15 7.03 -16.43
CA LEU A 149 -3.35 5.87 -16.82
C LEU A 149 -4.24 4.76 -17.38
N MET A 150 -5.31 4.40 -16.66
CA MET A 150 -6.23 3.33 -17.08
C MET A 150 -6.97 3.69 -18.36
N THR A 151 -7.54 4.88 -18.46
CA THR A 151 -8.42 5.27 -19.57
C THR A 151 -7.64 5.79 -20.76
N GLN A 152 -6.91 6.89 -20.61
CA GLN A 152 -6.20 7.55 -21.72
C GLN A 152 -4.90 6.85 -22.11
N GLY A 153 -4.25 6.22 -21.13
CA GLY A 153 -2.97 5.55 -21.33
C GLY A 153 -3.11 4.13 -21.89
N LEU A 154 -3.89 3.32 -21.20
CA LEU A 154 -4.07 1.90 -21.51
C LEU A 154 -5.33 1.60 -22.32
N GLY A 155 -6.26 2.56 -22.44
CA GLY A 155 -7.44 2.48 -23.29
C GLY A 155 -8.60 1.67 -22.68
N TYR A 156 -8.60 1.41 -21.38
CA TYR A 156 -9.71 0.74 -20.73
C TYR A 156 -10.90 1.70 -20.58
N THR A 157 -12.07 1.28 -21.01
CA THR A 157 -13.32 2.05 -20.85
C THR A 157 -13.83 2.04 -19.42
N ASP A 158 -13.63 0.92 -18.75
CA ASP A 158 -14.00 0.71 -17.36
C ASP A 158 -13.00 -0.27 -16.69
N TYR A 159 -12.94 -0.26 -15.37
CA TYR A 159 -12.02 -1.09 -14.61
C TYR A 159 -12.50 -1.29 -13.16
N ILE A 160 -12.04 -2.37 -12.54
CA ILE A 160 -12.18 -2.60 -11.10
C ILE A 160 -10.97 -1.97 -10.38
N VAL A 161 -11.21 -1.34 -9.24
CA VAL A 161 -10.15 -0.86 -8.35
C VAL A 161 -10.12 -1.75 -7.12
N SER A 162 -8.93 -2.26 -6.77
CA SER A 162 -8.72 -2.96 -5.50
C SER A 162 -7.58 -2.27 -4.72
N GLY A 163 -7.83 -1.97 -3.45
CA GLY A 163 -6.88 -1.21 -2.64
C GLY A 163 -6.83 -1.59 -1.17
N THR A 164 -5.63 -1.47 -0.60
CA THR A 164 -5.32 -1.62 0.82
C THR A 164 -4.78 -0.30 1.36
N ASP A 165 -4.89 0.00 2.64
CA ASP A 165 -4.32 1.20 3.28
C ASP A 165 -4.63 2.51 2.52
N ILE A 166 -3.59 3.29 2.15
CA ILE A 166 -3.71 4.49 1.30
C ILE A 166 -4.42 4.16 -0.01
N GLY A 167 -4.15 2.99 -0.58
CA GLY A 167 -4.77 2.53 -1.82
C GLY A 167 -6.29 2.39 -1.69
N ALA A 168 -6.82 1.95 -0.55
CA ALA A 168 -8.26 1.92 -0.31
C ALA A 168 -8.85 3.34 -0.32
N GLY A 169 -8.16 4.30 0.28
CA GLY A 169 -8.54 5.71 0.24
C GLY A 169 -8.49 6.32 -1.18
N VAL A 170 -7.49 5.95 -1.98
CA VAL A 170 -7.39 6.37 -3.39
C VAL A 170 -8.51 5.75 -4.21
N GLY A 171 -8.74 4.43 -4.08
CA GLY A 171 -9.82 3.72 -4.78
C GLY A 171 -11.19 4.29 -4.46
N THR A 172 -11.46 4.60 -3.18
CA THR A 172 -12.68 5.27 -2.73
C THR A 172 -12.89 6.60 -3.44
N ARG A 173 -11.84 7.43 -3.53
CA ARG A 173 -11.94 8.72 -4.22
C ARG A 173 -12.04 8.59 -5.74
N MET A 174 -11.45 7.55 -6.33
CA MET A 174 -11.65 7.23 -7.75
C MET A 174 -13.10 6.85 -8.02
N ALA A 175 -13.71 6.03 -7.17
CA ALA A 175 -15.12 5.64 -7.28
C ALA A 175 -16.09 6.84 -7.12
N LEU A 176 -15.71 7.83 -6.30
CA LEU A 176 -16.48 9.07 -6.17
C LEU A 176 -16.32 10.01 -7.38
N ALA A 177 -15.10 10.12 -7.92
CA ALA A 177 -14.78 11.07 -8.98
C ALA A 177 -15.14 10.53 -10.39
N TYR A 178 -15.10 9.22 -10.59
CA TYR A 178 -15.24 8.55 -11.89
C TYR A 178 -16.17 7.34 -11.81
N PRO A 179 -17.42 7.50 -11.30
CA PRO A 179 -18.33 6.36 -11.09
C PRO A 179 -18.71 5.64 -12.39
N GLU A 180 -18.60 6.33 -13.54
CA GLU A 180 -18.85 5.75 -14.87
C GLU A 180 -17.71 4.85 -15.38
N ALA A 181 -16.49 5.04 -14.91
CA ALA A 181 -15.33 4.28 -15.32
C ALA A 181 -14.93 3.22 -14.27
N VAL A 182 -15.21 3.45 -12.99
CA VAL A 182 -14.96 2.47 -11.92
C VAL A 182 -16.15 1.52 -11.83
N ARG A 183 -16.03 0.35 -12.46
CA ARG A 183 -17.08 -0.69 -12.48
C ARG A 183 -17.36 -1.27 -11.10
N GLY A 184 -16.33 -1.40 -10.28
CA GLY A 184 -16.40 -1.94 -8.94
C GLY A 184 -15.22 -1.50 -8.07
N LEU A 185 -15.46 -1.41 -6.77
CA LEU A 185 -14.46 -1.06 -5.76
C LEU A 185 -14.31 -2.23 -4.77
N HIS A 186 -13.10 -2.76 -4.64
CA HIS A 186 -12.76 -3.79 -3.65
C HIS A 186 -11.73 -3.21 -2.66
N ILE A 187 -12.06 -3.16 -1.39
CA ILE A 187 -11.21 -2.52 -0.37
C ILE A 187 -10.99 -3.41 0.86
N ALA A 188 -9.77 -3.37 1.40
CA ALA A 188 -9.42 -4.00 2.66
C ALA A 188 -9.50 -3.03 3.86
N ALA A 189 -9.57 -1.74 3.62
CA ALA A 189 -9.72 -0.71 4.65
C ALA A 189 -10.89 0.22 4.32
N VAL A 190 -11.70 0.56 5.30
CA VAL A 190 -12.87 1.44 5.14
C VAL A 190 -12.46 2.88 5.48
N VAL A 191 -12.73 3.80 4.56
CA VAL A 191 -12.63 5.24 4.84
C VAL A 191 -13.79 5.64 5.74
N ASP A 192 -13.51 6.38 6.80
CA ASP A 192 -14.54 6.83 7.73
C ASP A 192 -15.58 7.71 7.01
N PRO A 193 -16.88 7.39 7.17
CA PRO A 193 -17.94 8.22 6.61
C PRO A 193 -17.94 9.59 7.27
N PRO A 194 -18.08 10.67 6.49
CA PRO A 194 -18.28 12.00 7.07
C PRO A 194 -19.68 12.06 7.66
N LEU A 195 -19.76 12.18 9.00
CA LEU A 195 -21.02 12.26 9.74
C LEU A 195 -21.36 13.72 10.05
N ASP A 196 -22.66 14.03 10.09
CA ASP A 196 -23.23 15.32 10.51
C ASP A 196 -24.44 15.10 11.43
N ASP A 197 -25.08 16.19 11.85
CA ASP A 197 -26.26 16.13 12.74
C ASP A 197 -27.48 15.46 12.12
N ALA A 198 -27.53 15.34 10.79
CA ALA A 198 -28.59 14.63 10.06
C ALA A 198 -28.31 13.15 9.90
N SER A 199 -27.11 12.70 10.26
CA SER A 199 -26.73 11.28 10.16
C SER A 199 -27.52 10.43 11.16
N ALA A 200 -27.90 9.22 10.75
CA ALA A 200 -28.56 8.28 11.65
C ALA A 200 -27.70 8.00 12.88
N PRO A 201 -28.29 7.88 14.08
CA PRO A 201 -27.55 7.58 15.30
C PRO A 201 -26.67 6.33 15.16
N LEU A 202 -25.51 6.37 15.81
CA LEU A 202 -24.61 5.22 15.78
C LEU A 202 -25.20 4.03 16.56
N THR A 203 -25.01 2.84 16.03
CA THR A 203 -25.27 1.59 16.75
C THR A 203 -24.21 1.37 17.85
N GLU A 204 -24.43 0.41 18.75
CA GLU A 204 -23.40 0.07 19.76
C GLU A 204 -22.16 -0.55 19.12
N GLU A 205 -22.32 -1.34 18.08
CA GLU A 205 -21.22 -1.92 17.30
C GLU A 205 -20.35 -0.82 16.67
N GLU A 206 -20.95 0.19 16.07
CA GLU A 206 -20.25 1.33 15.47
C GLU A 206 -19.54 2.18 16.53
N ARG A 207 -20.17 2.40 17.70
CA ARG A 207 -19.49 3.05 18.83
C ARG A 207 -18.30 2.23 19.35
N ALA A 208 -18.44 0.90 19.39
CA ALA A 208 -17.34 0.01 19.77
C ALA A 208 -16.18 0.11 18.77
N TYR A 209 -16.48 0.14 17.48
CA TYR A 209 -15.49 0.36 16.42
C TYR A 209 -14.77 1.72 16.58
N GLN A 210 -15.49 2.81 16.81
CA GLN A 210 -14.88 4.11 17.06
C GLN A 210 -13.95 4.11 18.28
N ARG A 211 -14.31 3.38 19.35
CA ARG A 211 -13.42 3.20 20.51
C ARG A 211 -12.13 2.44 20.15
N GLN A 212 -12.23 1.41 19.28
CA GLN A 212 -11.07 0.68 18.77
C GLN A 212 -10.15 1.59 17.93
N VAL A 213 -10.73 2.39 17.03
CA VAL A 213 -9.99 3.38 16.23
C VAL A 213 -9.27 4.38 17.12
N ALA A 214 -9.96 4.94 18.14
CA ALA A 214 -9.37 5.88 19.07
C ALA A 214 -8.22 5.25 19.88
N LYS A 215 -8.42 4.01 20.35
CA LYS A 215 -7.38 3.26 21.06
C LYS A 215 -6.17 3.00 20.17
N TRP A 216 -6.39 2.47 18.95
CA TRP A 216 -5.32 2.25 17.98
C TRP A 216 -4.56 3.54 17.67
N SER A 217 -5.28 4.63 17.45
CA SER A 217 -4.67 5.95 17.17
C SER A 217 -3.79 6.44 18.33
N ALA A 218 -4.17 6.17 19.57
CA ALA A 218 -3.40 6.53 20.74
C ALA A 218 -2.15 5.66 20.95
N ASP A 219 -2.27 4.35 20.69
CA ASP A 219 -1.21 3.38 20.95
C ASP A 219 -0.21 3.30 19.77
N GLU A 220 -0.70 3.34 18.51
CA GLU A 220 0.07 3.06 17.29
C GLU A 220 0.15 4.25 16.31
N GLY A 221 -0.67 5.29 16.50
CA GLY A 221 -0.84 6.39 15.54
C GLY A 221 0.30 7.42 15.50
N ALA A 222 1.34 7.29 16.31
CA ALA A 222 2.43 8.27 16.38
C ALA A 222 3.12 8.51 15.02
N TYR A 223 3.35 7.46 14.24
CA TYR A 223 3.94 7.55 12.90
C TYR A 223 3.07 8.40 11.96
N LEU A 224 1.75 8.15 11.97
CA LEU A 224 0.77 8.87 11.16
C LEU A 224 0.79 10.37 11.49
N HIS A 225 0.77 10.71 12.80
CA HIS A 225 0.82 12.09 13.24
C HIS A 225 2.11 12.79 12.80
N LEU A 226 3.27 12.13 12.98
CA LEU A 226 4.57 12.64 12.56
C LEU A 226 4.61 12.87 11.04
N GLN A 227 4.21 11.87 10.25
CA GLN A 227 4.21 11.93 8.79
C GLN A 227 3.22 12.97 8.24
N ALA A 228 2.10 13.18 8.93
CA ALA A 228 1.10 14.18 8.56
C ALA A 228 1.44 15.61 9.01
N THR A 229 2.47 15.82 9.83
CA THR A 229 2.83 17.15 10.36
C THR A 229 4.24 17.60 10.03
N ARG A 230 5.23 16.73 10.18
CA ARG A 230 6.67 17.03 10.02
C ARG A 230 7.44 15.91 9.30
N PRO A 231 6.98 15.41 8.12
CA PRO A 231 7.60 14.28 7.43
C PRO A 231 9.07 14.51 7.09
N GLN A 232 9.44 15.75 6.73
CA GLN A 232 10.81 16.09 6.31
C GLN A 232 11.83 15.87 7.42
N THR A 233 11.45 16.07 8.68
CA THR A 233 12.39 15.96 9.82
C THR A 233 12.92 14.53 9.96
N VAL A 234 12.05 13.54 9.95
CA VAL A 234 12.45 12.14 10.08
C VAL A 234 13.03 11.59 8.78
N ALA A 235 12.63 12.15 7.63
CA ALA A 235 13.12 11.73 6.32
C ALA A 235 14.65 11.79 6.21
N TYR A 236 15.30 12.80 6.78
CA TYR A 236 16.76 12.88 6.78
C TYR A 236 17.43 11.68 7.46
N ALA A 237 16.92 11.27 8.62
CA ALA A 237 17.47 10.13 9.35
C ALA A 237 17.23 8.80 8.61
N LEU A 238 16.00 8.60 8.10
CA LEU A 238 15.63 7.36 7.42
C LEU A 238 16.27 7.22 6.02
N ASN A 239 16.58 8.35 5.37
CA ASN A 239 17.24 8.33 4.06
C ASN A 239 18.76 8.19 4.18
N ASP A 240 19.34 8.41 5.36
CA ASP A 240 20.79 8.32 5.60
C ASP A 240 21.18 7.00 6.27
N SER A 241 20.28 6.39 7.04
CA SER A 241 20.54 5.15 7.77
C SER A 241 19.70 4.00 7.24
N PRO A 242 20.29 2.97 6.58
CA PRO A 242 19.55 1.77 6.17
C PRO A 242 19.01 1.01 7.39
N LEU A 243 19.74 1.01 8.51
CA LEU A 243 19.25 0.42 9.77
C LEU A 243 18.03 1.17 10.31
N GLY A 244 18.05 2.51 10.27
CA GLY A 244 16.94 3.35 10.68
C GLY A 244 15.71 3.14 9.79
N LEU A 245 15.90 3.08 8.46
CA LEU A 245 14.86 2.78 7.50
C LEU A 245 14.23 1.40 7.78
N ALA A 246 15.06 0.38 7.93
CA ALA A 246 14.60 -0.98 8.24
C ALA A 246 13.79 -1.01 9.54
N SER A 247 14.32 -0.41 10.61
CA SER A 247 13.64 -0.32 11.90
C SER A 247 12.27 0.33 11.79
N TRP A 248 12.16 1.47 11.08
CA TRP A 248 10.92 2.22 10.89
C TRP A 248 9.85 1.42 10.13
N ILE A 249 10.26 0.60 9.16
CA ILE A 249 9.36 -0.18 8.31
C ILE A 249 8.97 -1.50 8.95
N ILE A 250 9.93 -2.32 9.44
CA ILE A 250 9.61 -3.67 9.93
C ILE A 250 8.74 -3.66 11.20
N GLU A 251 8.81 -2.60 11.98
CA GLU A 251 7.94 -2.44 13.14
C GLU A 251 6.47 -2.41 12.70
N LYS A 252 6.13 -1.77 11.56
CA LYS A 252 4.78 -1.76 11.01
C LYS A 252 4.36 -3.15 10.52
N PHE A 253 5.25 -3.86 9.85
CA PHE A 253 5.00 -5.24 9.45
C PHE A 253 4.75 -6.15 10.65
N ARG A 254 5.42 -5.90 11.78
CA ARG A 254 5.21 -6.67 13.00
C ARG A 254 3.86 -6.42 13.66
N TYR A 255 3.45 -5.15 13.77
CA TYR A 255 2.25 -4.77 14.52
C TYR A 255 0.97 -4.80 13.70
N TRP A 256 1.06 -4.69 12.39
CA TRP A 256 -0.11 -4.59 11.51
C TRP A 256 -0.48 -5.89 10.82
N SER A 257 0.25 -6.96 11.06
CA SER A 257 0.06 -8.24 10.39
C SER A 257 -0.30 -9.38 11.35
N ASP A 258 -0.67 -10.51 10.77
CA ASP A 258 -0.90 -11.78 11.47
C ASP A 258 0.40 -12.63 11.58
N ALA A 259 1.56 -11.97 11.69
CA ALA A 259 2.85 -12.64 11.66
C ALA A 259 3.18 -13.43 12.94
N GLY A 260 2.40 -13.26 14.03
CA GLY A 260 2.73 -13.94 15.28
C GLY A 260 4.10 -13.51 15.85
N PRO A 261 4.79 -14.38 16.61
CA PRO A 261 6.09 -14.05 17.20
C PRO A 261 7.25 -14.05 16.19
N ASP A 262 7.15 -14.85 15.13
CA ASP A 262 8.17 -14.95 14.07
C ASP A 262 7.75 -14.18 12.82
N LEU A 263 8.28 -12.95 12.70
CA LEU A 263 8.01 -12.06 11.58
C LEU A 263 8.45 -12.67 10.23
N TRP A 264 9.55 -13.41 10.23
CA TRP A 264 10.19 -13.92 9.02
C TRP A 264 9.51 -15.17 8.47
N ALA A 265 8.68 -15.84 9.26
CA ALA A 265 7.85 -16.94 8.78
C ALA A 265 6.76 -16.48 7.80
N VAL A 266 6.25 -15.25 7.98
CA VAL A 266 5.22 -14.65 7.11
C VAL A 266 5.84 -13.74 6.04
N PHE A 267 6.87 -12.99 6.42
CA PHE A 267 7.60 -12.07 5.53
C PHE A 267 9.05 -12.52 5.38
N PRO A 268 9.37 -13.44 4.45
CA PRO A 268 10.75 -13.88 4.22
C PRO A 268 11.72 -12.72 4.06
N LEU A 269 12.93 -12.86 4.58
CA LEU A 269 13.94 -11.80 4.62
C LEU A 269 14.22 -11.19 3.24
N ASP A 270 14.33 -12.03 2.20
CA ASP A 270 14.57 -11.59 0.83
C ASP A 270 13.42 -10.70 0.30
N MET A 271 12.17 -11.07 0.56
CA MET A 271 11.00 -10.29 0.17
C MET A 271 10.94 -8.95 0.92
N MET A 272 11.24 -8.94 2.22
CA MET A 272 11.32 -7.71 3.00
C MET A 272 12.46 -6.82 2.50
N LEU A 273 13.61 -7.40 2.19
CA LEU A 273 14.76 -6.69 1.66
C LEU A 273 14.49 -6.15 0.24
N ASP A 274 13.74 -6.86 -0.60
CA ASP A 274 13.28 -6.33 -1.88
C ASP A 274 12.49 -5.02 -1.68
N ASN A 275 11.54 -5.00 -0.74
CA ASN A 275 10.77 -3.79 -0.44
C ASN A 275 11.65 -2.65 0.12
N LEU A 276 12.53 -2.95 1.08
CA LEU A 276 13.45 -1.97 1.65
C LEU A 276 14.40 -1.40 0.60
N ASN A 277 14.89 -2.24 -0.32
CA ASN A 277 15.76 -1.81 -1.42
C ASN A 277 15.07 -0.88 -2.41
N ILE A 278 13.75 -1.05 -2.66
CA ILE A 278 12.99 -0.09 -3.45
C ILE A 278 13.00 1.29 -2.77
N TYR A 279 12.72 1.36 -1.47
CA TYR A 279 12.76 2.63 -0.73
C TYR A 279 14.15 3.24 -0.69
N TRP A 280 15.18 2.41 -0.43
CA TRP A 280 16.55 2.86 -0.29
C TRP A 280 17.14 3.35 -1.61
N SER A 281 17.10 2.53 -2.65
CA SER A 281 17.69 2.86 -3.96
C SER A 281 17.08 4.09 -4.62
N THR A 282 15.76 4.26 -4.44
CA THR A 282 15.04 5.41 -4.99
C THR A 282 15.00 6.61 -4.06
N GLN A 283 15.47 6.47 -2.80
CA GLN A 283 15.43 7.52 -1.76
C GLN A 283 14.01 8.07 -1.56
N THR A 284 13.00 7.21 -1.59
CA THR A 284 11.59 7.62 -1.58
C THR A 284 10.93 7.59 -0.21
N ILE A 285 11.63 7.22 0.84
CA ILE A 285 11.04 7.24 2.18
C ILE A 285 10.46 8.63 2.53
N GLY A 286 11.20 9.71 2.27
CA GLY A 286 10.75 11.07 2.55
C GLY A 286 9.57 11.50 1.68
N SER A 287 9.59 11.18 0.39
CA SER A 287 8.49 11.52 -0.53
C SER A 287 7.23 10.70 -0.26
N SER A 288 7.36 9.44 0.14
CA SER A 288 6.21 8.61 0.49
C SER A 288 5.45 9.16 1.72
N MET A 289 6.17 9.64 2.72
CA MET A 289 5.58 10.27 3.90
C MET A 289 4.85 11.59 3.60
N ARG A 290 5.26 12.32 2.55
CA ARG A 290 4.59 13.57 2.15
C ARG A 290 3.12 13.36 1.75
N LEU A 291 2.74 12.17 1.34
CA LEU A 291 1.36 11.85 1.01
C LEU A 291 0.43 12.01 2.23
N TYR A 292 0.92 11.68 3.42
CA TYR A 292 0.19 11.91 4.69
C TYR A 292 -0.01 13.39 4.97
N TYR A 293 1.03 14.20 4.76
CA TYR A 293 0.94 15.65 4.89
C TYR A 293 -0.09 16.23 3.90
N ALA A 294 -0.03 15.83 2.65
CA ALA A 294 -0.96 16.26 1.62
C ALA A 294 -2.40 15.82 1.93
N ALA A 295 -2.59 14.61 2.42
CA ALA A 295 -3.89 14.11 2.82
C ALA A 295 -4.53 14.95 3.93
N ARG A 296 -3.73 15.42 4.89
CA ARG A 296 -4.20 16.23 6.01
C ARG A 296 -4.42 17.69 5.67
N HIS A 297 -3.57 18.29 4.85
CA HIS A 297 -3.50 19.76 4.70
C HIS A 297 -3.99 20.28 3.35
N LEU A 298 -3.96 19.46 2.30
CA LEU A 298 -4.22 19.89 0.93
C LEU A 298 -5.44 19.21 0.31
N ARG A 299 -5.78 18.01 0.79
CA ARG A 299 -6.91 17.26 0.25
C ARG A 299 -8.23 17.85 0.72
N ALA A 300 -9.16 18.08 -0.22
CA ALA A 300 -10.53 18.44 0.14
C ALA A 300 -11.17 17.36 1.03
N PRO A 301 -11.81 17.76 2.16
CA PRO A 301 -12.52 16.82 3.01
C PRO A 301 -13.71 16.21 2.27
N LEU A 302 -14.06 14.99 2.63
CA LEU A 302 -15.32 14.38 2.21
C LEU A 302 -16.49 15.11 2.90
N LYS A 303 -17.62 15.19 2.21
CA LYS A 303 -18.85 15.83 2.73
C LYS A 303 -19.83 14.76 3.23
N ALA A 304 -20.67 15.10 4.15
CA ALA A 304 -21.72 14.22 4.65
C ALA A 304 -22.70 13.72 3.56
N SER A 305 -22.83 14.51 2.46
CA SER A 305 -23.60 14.12 1.27
C SER A 305 -22.90 13.14 0.34
N ASP A 306 -21.59 12.96 0.47
CA ASP A 306 -20.85 12.06 -0.43
C ASP A 306 -21.22 10.60 -0.14
N ARG A 307 -21.41 9.84 -1.20
CA ARG A 307 -21.70 8.39 -1.16
C ARG A 307 -21.02 7.72 -2.33
N VAL A 308 -20.36 6.62 -2.07
CA VAL A 308 -19.83 5.74 -3.12
C VAL A 308 -20.99 4.90 -3.66
N LEU A 309 -21.45 5.22 -4.86
CA LEU A 309 -22.56 4.52 -5.52
C LEU A 309 -22.10 3.29 -6.31
N VAL A 310 -20.83 3.22 -6.63
CA VAL A 310 -20.19 2.09 -7.31
C VAL A 310 -20.34 0.83 -6.45
N PRO A 311 -20.69 -0.34 -7.02
CA PRO A 311 -20.69 -1.60 -6.29
C PRO A 311 -19.38 -1.80 -5.53
N THR A 312 -19.49 -2.07 -4.24
CA THR A 312 -18.30 -2.15 -3.37
C THR A 312 -18.25 -3.49 -2.64
N ALA A 313 -17.09 -4.13 -2.68
CA ALA A 313 -16.71 -5.23 -1.79
C ALA A 313 -15.80 -4.71 -0.67
N VAL A 314 -16.10 -5.10 0.55
CA VAL A 314 -15.29 -4.83 1.74
C VAL A 314 -14.75 -6.16 2.25
N CYS A 315 -13.45 -6.34 2.19
CA CYS A 315 -12.74 -7.56 2.59
C CYS A 315 -11.90 -7.27 3.83
N MET A 316 -12.44 -7.60 5.01
CA MET A 316 -11.79 -7.31 6.28
C MET A 316 -10.90 -8.45 6.73
N TRP A 317 -9.78 -8.09 7.38
CA TRP A 317 -8.76 -9.01 7.87
C TRP A 317 -8.69 -8.93 9.40
N PRO A 318 -8.72 -10.06 10.14
CA PRO A 318 -8.92 -10.04 11.59
C PRO A 318 -7.75 -9.46 12.39
N LYS A 319 -6.58 -9.36 11.77
CA LYS A 319 -5.35 -8.78 12.40
C LYS A 319 -4.92 -7.47 11.74
N ASP A 320 -5.79 -6.85 10.95
CA ASP A 320 -5.57 -5.48 10.48
C ASP A 320 -5.68 -4.48 11.64
N LEU A 321 -5.30 -3.23 11.41
CA LEU A 321 -5.27 -2.13 12.36
C LEU A 321 -6.58 -2.00 13.15
N VAL A 322 -7.69 -2.02 12.44
CA VAL A 322 -9.05 -2.07 12.97
C VAL A 322 -9.97 -2.74 11.97
N THR A 323 -11.01 -3.43 12.46
CA THR A 323 -12.00 -4.09 11.60
C THR A 323 -13.30 -3.32 11.65
N ALA A 324 -13.61 -2.56 10.59
CA ALA A 324 -14.85 -1.81 10.49
C ALA A 324 -16.05 -2.76 10.34
N PRO A 325 -17.14 -2.63 11.10
CA PRO A 325 -18.32 -3.46 10.91
C PRO A 325 -19.04 -3.12 9.60
N GLU A 326 -19.80 -4.07 9.06
CA GLU A 326 -20.56 -3.90 7.82
C GLU A 326 -21.48 -2.68 7.89
N SER A 327 -22.15 -2.46 9.03
CA SER A 327 -23.02 -1.30 9.27
C SER A 327 -22.30 0.03 9.06
N TRP A 328 -21.02 0.14 9.50
CA TRP A 328 -20.20 1.30 9.32
C TRP A 328 -19.84 1.53 7.85
N ALA A 329 -19.43 0.47 7.15
CA ALA A 329 -19.12 0.55 5.72
C ALA A 329 -20.35 0.99 4.90
N ARG A 330 -21.54 0.45 5.21
CA ARG A 330 -22.80 0.80 4.55
C ARG A 330 -23.27 2.24 4.74
N ARG A 331 -22.70 2.97 5.70
CA ARG A 331 -22.95 4.42 5.85
C ARG A 331 -22.40 5.24 4.69
N PHE A 332 -21.39 4.71 3.98
CA PHE A 332 -20.68 5.46 2.94
C PHE A 332 -20.61 4.74 1.59
N TYR A 333 -20.60 3.41 1.58
CA TYR A 333 -20.41 2.59 0.39
C TYR A 333 -21.69 1.85 -0.01
N ASN A 334 -21.84 1.61 -1.32
CA ASN A 334 -22.82 0.66 -1.86
C ASN A 334 -22.28 -0.77 -1.71
N VAL A 335 -22.29 -1.28 -0.48
CA VAL A 335 -21.72 -2.59 -0.13
C VAL A 335 -22.56 -3.71 -0.73
N GLN A 336 -22.01 -4.41 -1.73
CA GLN A 336 -22.61 -5.61 -2.35
C GLN A 336 -22.02 -6.90 -1.76
N ARG A 337 -20.81 -6.84 -1.23
CA ARG A 337 -20.12 -7.94 -0.59
C ARG A 337 -19.38 -7.44 0.65
N TYR A 338 -19.55 -8.12 1.76
CA TYR A 338 -18.79 -7.90 2.98
C TYR A 338 -18.25 -9.25 3.45
N THR A 339 -16.94 -9.37 3.57
CA THR A 339 -16.26 -10.61 3.95
C THR A 339 -15.30 -10.34 5.08
N VAL A 340 -15.33 -11.16 6.12
CA VAL A 340 -14.28 -11.22 7.14
C VAL A 340 -13.47 -12.48 6.89
N GLN A 341 -12.20 -12.33 6.59
CA GLN A 341 -11.31 -13.46 6.29
C GLN A 341 -10.97 -14.23 7.57
N PRO A 342 -10.63 -15.54 7.47
CA PRO A 342 -10.36 -16.36 8.67
C PRO A 342 -9.04 -15.98 9.37
N HIS A 343 -8.07 -15.42 8.65
CA HIS A 343 -6.76 -15.00 9.14
C HIS A 343 -6.16 -13.96 8.20
N GLY A 344 -5.02 -13.36 8.58
CA GLY A 344 -4.34 -12.30 7.86
C GLY A 344 -4.54 -10.92 8.49
N GLY A 345 -3.70 -9.99 8.12
CA GLY A 345 -3.64 -8.61 8.63
C GLY A 345 -3.58 -7.56 7.53
N HIS A 346 -2.82 -6.52 7.78
CA HIS A 346 -2.77 -5.29 6.97
C HIS A 346 -2.15 -5.46 5.58
N PHE A 347 -1.32 -6.48 5.39
CA PHE A 347 -0.62 -6.74 4.13
C PHE A 347 -1.16 -7.99 3.43
N PRO A 348 -2.46 -8.04 3.13
CA PRO A 348 -3.13 -9.27 2.73
C PRO A 348 -2.60 -9.88 1.44
N ALA A 349 -2.08 -9.06 0.52
CA ALA A 349 -1.49 -9.57 -0.71
C ALA A 349 -0.16 -10.31 -0.48
N TRP A 350 0.52 -10.05 0.64
CA TRP A 350 1.69 -10.80 1.08
C TRP A 350 1.32 -11.96 2.01
N GLU A 351 0.43 -11.68 2.99
CA GLU A 351 0.08 -12.64 4.03
C GLU A 351 -0.79 -13.78 3.50
N GLN A 352 -1.78 -13.45 2.67
CA GLN A 352 -2.85 -14.35 2.23
C GLN A 352 -3.25 -14.11 0.77
N PRO A 353 -2.33 -14.22 -0.20
CA PRO A 353 -2.61 -13.86 -1.60
C PRO A 353 -3.73 -14.71 -2.22
N GLU A 354 -3.87 -15.98 -1.82
CA GLU A 354 -4.90 -16.89 -2.33
C GLU A 354 -6.29 -16.48 -1.85
N LEU A 355 -6.45 -16.13 -0.57
CA LEU A 355 -7.72 -15.64 -0.01
C LEU A 355 -8.11 -14.30 -0.63
N TYR A 356 -7.12 -13.41 -0.82
CA TYR A 356 -7.36 -12.12 -1.46
C TYR A 356 -7.79 -12.30 -2.92
N ALA A 357 -7.11 -13.15 -3.67
CA ALA A 357 -7.48 -13.45 -5.05
C ALA A 357 -8.87 -14.06 -5.16
N ALA A 358 -9.22 -14.99 -4.28
CA ALA A 358 -10.54 -15.63 -4.26
C ALA A 358 -11.67 -14.64 -3.98
N ASP A 359 -11.50 -13.74 -3.00
CA ASP A 359 -12.51 -12.74 -2.66
C ASP A 359 -12.69 -11.71 -3.79
N LEU A 360 -11.58 -11.22 -4.37
CA LEU A 360 -11.60 -10.29 -5.48
C LEU A 360 -12.27 -10.89 -6.72
N ARG A 361 -12.00 -12.17 -7.05
CA ARG A 361 -12.65 -12.89 -8.16
C ARG A 361 -14.15 -13.03 -7.95
N ALA A 362 -14.57 -13.41 -6.74
CA ALA A 362 -15.98 -13.54 -6.39
C ALA A 362 -16.72 -12.21 -6.54
N PHE A 363 -16.10 -11.12 -6.14
CA PHE A 363 -16.66 -9.78 -6.34
C PHE A 363 -16.70 -9.39 -7.81
N ALA A 364 -15.61 -9.56 -8.55
CA ALA A 364 -15.52 -9.21 -9.96
C ALA A 364 -16.59 -9.93 -10.80
N ALA A 365 -16.87 -11.20 -10.48
CA ALA A 365 -17.93 -11.96 -11.14
C ALA A 365 -19.36 -11.40 -10.86
N SER A 366 -19.57 -10.69 -9.76
CA SER A 366 -20.85 -10.09 -9.42
C SER A 366 -21.10 -8.73 -10.07
N VAL A 367 -20.06 -8.10 -10.64
CA VAL A 367 -20.11 -6.79 -11.29
C VAL A 367 -19.70 -6.84 -12.77
N ALA A 368 -19.60 -8.05 -13.34
CA ALA A 368 -19.21 -8.29 -14.74
C ALA A 368 -20.27 -7.83 -15.75
#